data_8ad8f2a21f310d4675de35d5ee5285a8
#
_entry.id   8ad8f2a21f310d4675de35d5ee5285a8
#
_cell.length_a   1.000
_cell.length_b   1.000
_cell.length_c   1.000
_cell.angle_alpha   90.00
_cell.angle_beta   90.00
_cell.angle_gamma   90.00
#
_symmetry.space_group_name_H-M   'P 1'
#
loop_
_entity.id
_entity.type
_entity.pdbx_description
1 polymer ?
#
loop_
_entity_poly.entity_id
_entity_poly.type
_entity_poly.pdbx_seq_one_letter_code
_entity_poly.pdbx_strand_id
1 'polypeptide(L)'
;MSDVQDSDCEDIHCPPGRDYDTFMQETAGIRQLYEAGVPFFTKEQLQDLSRQLKQAETSDKPEILIKGLEGTEETFEVKTGVTRAGSEPGTEWVLKAPAIEYRTFGFLTSYRAYQMDGYSDLSLRVLHYMELRDEVTKELLPGFRYAVDSVEIITNSFTSCIQAWEASESYAQLQEIVESRENFPPITKIVALALGSMQPRSLDNWDHRSEYQHALALTLRDIVGKRQGETSGNVQCYVQDPAYTEVDKSILKTYDITILEDPDAFVEIDGSTIVLTFAPDVPVRQIVADIARPAMMIWNTCEEERWVHNGREQFMIDLLSDEEKFGEVAIFIRRE
;
A
#
# COMPACT_ATOMS: atom_id res chain seq x y z
N MET A 1 -19.68 35.28 -20.33
CA MET A 1 -18.55 36.19 -20.19
C MET A 1 -18.70 36.82 -18.81
N SER A 2 -18.04 36.26 -17.83
CA SER A 2 -17.83 36.88 -16.52
C SER A 2 -16.51 36.30 -16.04
N ASP A 3 -15.52 37.18 -15.95
CA ASP A 3 -14.17 36.94 -15.48
C ASP A 3 -14.20 36.39 -14.06
N VAL A 4 -13.77 35.14 -13.89
CA VAL A 4 -13.35 34.64 -12.57
C VAL A 4 -11.89 35.06 -12.44
N GLN A 5 -11.67 36.10 -11.65
CA GLN A 5 -10.36 36.56 -11.23
C GLN A 5 -9.67 35.45 -10.43
N ASP A 6 -8.56 35.02 -10.97
CA ASP A 6 -7.51 34.26 -10.34
C ASP A 6 -6.87 35.14 -9.23
N SER A 7 -7.37 35.02 -8.01
CA SER A 7 -6.76 35.64 -6.85
C SER A 7 -6.95 34.72 -5.67
N ASP A 8 -5.93 33.94 -5.34
CA ASP A 8 -5.53 33.51 -4.00
C ASP A 8 -4.37 32.49 -4.08
N CYS A 9 -3.32 32.83 -4.83
CA CYS A 9 -1.98 32.33 -4.54
C CYS A 9 -1.33 33.35 -3.57
N GLU A 10 -1.68 33.27 -2.28
CA GLU A 10 -0.87 33.91 -1.24
C GLU A 10 0.57 33.44 -1.39
N ASP A 11 1.50 34.40 -1.42
CA ASP A 11 2.95 34.25 -1.51
C ASP A 11 3.45 33.17 -0.55
N ILE A 12 3.58 31.94 -1.02
CA ILE A 12 4.39 30.92 -0.33
C ILE A 12 5.81 31.45 -0.42
N HIS A 13 6.28 31.99 0.68
CA HIS A 13 7.62 32.55 0.79
C HIS A 13 8.62 31.44 0.54
N CYS A 14 9.07 31.32 -0.71
CA CYS A 14 10.06 30.33 -1.12
C CYS A 14 11.38 30.64 -0.37
N PRO A 15 11.95 29.70 0.39
CA PRO A 15 13.24 29.90 1.03
C PRO A 15 14.29 30.28 -0.02
N PRO A 16 15.20 31.21 0.28
CA PRO A 16 16.24 31.58 -0.67
C PRO A 16 17.07 30.38 -1.11
N GLY A 17 17.24 30.21 -2.42
CA GLY A 17 17.97 29.10 -3.04
C GLY A 17 17.08 27.94 -3.54
N ARG A 18 15.76 28.02 -3.41
CA ARG A 18 14.81 27.00 -3.92
C ARG A 18 13.98 27.53 -5.10
N ASP A 19 14.63 28.22 -6.03
CA ASP A 19 14.00 28.66 -7.28
C ASP A 19 13.84 27.49 -8.28
N TYR A 20 13.04 27.74 -9.32
CA TYR A 20 12.70 26.71 -10.30
C TYR A 20 13.91 26.23 -11.12
N ASP A 21 14.86 27.11 -11.43
CA ASP A 21 16.03 26.75 -12.25
C ASP A 21 16.97 25.82 -11.44
N THR A 22 17.19 26.15 -10.17
CA THR A 22 17.94 25.29 -9.24
C THR A 22 17.26 23.92 -9.08
N PHE A 23 15.93 23.89 -8.90
CA PHE A 23 15.15 22.67 -8.86
C PHE A 23 15.36 21.79 -10.10
N MET A 24 15.30 22.41 -11.30
CA MET A 24 15.47 21.65 -12.55
C MET A 24 16.89 21.07 -12.69
N GLN A 25 17.90 21.78 -12.20
CA GLN A 25 19.29 21.31 -12.20
C GLN A 25 19.51 20.18 -11.20
N GLU A 26 19.05 20.34 -9.97
CA GLU A 26 19.25 19.34 -8.90
C GLU A 26 18.46 18.04 -9.18
N THR A 27 17.27 18.13 -9.78
CA THR A 27 16.47 16.94 -10.12
C THR A 27 16.82 16.30 -11.47
N ALA A 28 17.79 16.82 -12.20
CA ALA A 28 18.16 16.32 -13.54
C ALA A 28 18.66 14.86 -13.49
N GLY A 29 19.44 14.50 -12.49
CA GLY A 29 19.94 13.13 -12.30
C GLY A 29 18.82 12.14 -12.08
N ILE A 30 17.85 12.45 -11.22
CA ILE A 30 16.66 11.61 -10.98
C ILE A 30 15.87 11.40 -12.28
N ARG A 31 15.69 12.45 -13.10
CA ARG A 31 15.01 12.35 -14.39
C ARG A 31 15.75 11.44 -15.35
N GLN A 32 17.08 11.55 -15.43
CA GLN A 32 17.91 10.69 -16.27
C GLN A 32 17.82 9.22 -15.83
N LEU A 33 17.86 8.94 -14.53
CA LEU A 33 17.70 7.57 -14.01
C LEU A 33 16.33 6.99 -14.40
N TYR A 34 15.26 7.79 -14.27
CA TYR A 34 13.91 7.35 -14.66
C TYR A 34 13.80 7.07 -16.16
N GLU A 35 14.30 7.97 -17.01
CA GLU A 35 14.34 7.79 -18.47
C GLU A 35 15.18 6.58 -18.89
N ALA A 36 16.26 6.29 -18.16
CA ALA A 36 17.09 5.10 -18.36
C ALA A 36 16.43 3.81 -17.85
N GLY A 37 15.25 3.88 -17.22
CA GLY A 37 14.54 2.72 -16.68
C GLY A 37 15.15 2.14 -15.41
N VAL A 38 15.92 2.92 -14.67
CA VAL A 38 16.46 2.50 -13.38
C VAL A 38 15.33 2.37 -12.38
N PRO A 39 15.16 1.22 -11.70
CA PRO A 39 14.10 1.06 -10.70
C PRO A 39 14.33 1.98 -9.50
N PHE A 40 13.26 2.60 -9.01
CA PHE A 40 13.30 3.44 -7.80
C PHE A 40 13.15 2.62 -6.53
N PHE A 41 12.55 1.44 -6.67
CA PHE A 41 12.39 0.48 -5.59
C PHE A 41 12.99 -0.86 -6.03
N THR A 42 13.82 -1.47 -5.20
CA THR A 42 14.35 -2.80 -5.45
C THR A 42 14.01 -3.75 -4.31
N LYS A 43 13.91 -5.05 -4.60
CA LYS A 43 13.67 -6.05 -3.55
C LYS A 43 14.76 -6.03 -2.49
N GLU A 44 15.99 -5.86 -2.90
CA GLU A 44 17.15 -5.81 -2.03
C GLU A 44 17.06 -4.64 -1.04
N GLN A 45 16.66 -3.47 -1.51
CA GLN A 45 16.43 -2.30 -0.65
C GLN A 45 15.30 -2.55 0.37
N LEU A 46 14.17 -3.13 -0.09
CA LEU A 46 13.03 -3.43 0.78
C LEU A 46 13.37 -4.52 1.81
N GLN A 47 14.11 -5.56 1.40
CA GLN A 47 14.61 -6.60 2.32
C GLN A 47 15.58 -6.04 3.36
N ASP A 48 16.50 -5.18 2.93
CA ASP A 48 17.44 -4.54 3.83
C ASP A 48 16.72 -3.63 4.83
N LEU A 49 15.75 -2.83 4.36
CA LEU A 49 14.93 -1.98 5.20
C LEU A 49 14.10 -2.78 6.22
N SER A 50 13.43 -3.86 5.79
CA SER A 50 12.72 -4.77 6.70
C SER A 50 13.64 -5.31 7.79
N ARG A 51 14.85 -5.74 7.42
CA ARG A 51 15.85 -6.24 8.37
C ARG A 51 16.27 -5.16 9.36
N GLN A 52 16.53 -3.94 8.91
CA GLN A 52 16.90 -2.83 9.77
C GLN A 52 15.78 -2.42 10.73
N LEU A 53 14.52 -2.38 10.26
CA LEU A 53 13.34 -2.09 11.09
C LEU A 53 13.22 -3.11 12.22
N LYS A 54 13.32 -4.41 11.94
CA LYS A 54 13.28 -5.47 12.95
C LYS A 54 14.46 -5.41 13.93
N GLN A 55 15.64 -5.04 13.47
CA GLN A 55 16.81 -4.85 14.33
C GLN A 55 16.66 -3.61 15.23
N ALA A 56 16.03 -2.55 14.75
CA ALA A 56 15.80 -1.33 15.50
C ALA A 56 14.90 -1.53 16.73
N GLU A 57 13.96 -2.50 16.69
CA GLU A 57 13.09 -2.81 17.83
C GLU A 57 13.85 -3.28 19.07
N THR A 58 15.03 -3.87 18.90
CA THR A 58 15.82 -4.47 20.00
C THR A 58 17.15 -3.74 20.25
N SER A 59 17.43 -2.68 19.51
CA SER A 59 18.69 -1.93 19.60
C SER A 59 18.65 -0.86 20.68
N ASP A 60 19.76 -0.66 21.38
CA ASP A 60 19.94 0.47 22.31
C ASP A 60 20.09 1.83 21.60
N LYS A 61 20.52 1.81 20.35
CA LYS A 61 20.64 2.99 19.48
C LYS A 61 20.09 2.66 18.12
N PRO A 62 18.77 2.69 17.99
CA PRO A 62 18.13 2.27 16.76
C PRO A 62 18.29 3.34 15.67
N GLU A 63 18.98 2.98 14.62
CA GLU A 63 19.21 3.81 13.44
C GLU A 63 18.93 2.99 12.18
N ILE A 64 18.39 3.64 11.15
CA ILE A 64 18.09 3.02 9.85
C ILE A 64 18.83 3.81 8.78
N LEU A 65 19.68 3.14 8.01
CA LEU A 65 20.43 3.70 6.91
C LEU A 65 19.66 3.48 5.59
N ILE A 66 19.37 4.55 4.89
CA ILE A 66 18.74 4.52 3.55
C ILE A 66 19.75 5.01 2.52
N LYS A 67 19.81 4.29 1.39
CA LYS A 67 20.61 4.69 0.22
C LYS A 67 19.71 5.33 -0.83
N GLY A 68 20.12 6.49 -1.31
CA GLY A 68 19.45 7.21 -2.37
C GLY A 68 19.77 6.67 -3.76
N LEU A 69 19.00 7.13 -4.74
CA LEU A 69 19.10 6.74 -6.15
C LEU A 69 20.43 7.18 -6.80
N GLU A 70 21.01 8.27 -6.33
CA GLU A 70 22.28 8.82 -6.80
C GLU A 70 23.46 8.44 -5.90
N GLY A 71 23.21 7.54 -4.92
CA GLY A 71 24.23 7.01 -4.03
C GLY A 71 24.44 7.83 -2.75
N THR A 72 23.56 8.74 -2.43
CA THR A 72 23.55 9.38 -1.11
C THR A 72 23.24 8.36 -0.03
N GLU A 73 23.69 8.60 1.20
CA GLU A 73 23.35 7.78 2.36
C GLU A 73 22.80 8.70 3.44
N GLU A 74 21.60 8.38 3.96
CA GLU A 74 20.98 9.11 5.06
C GLU A 74 20.61 8.16 6.19
N THR A 75 20.93 8.58 7.43
CA THR A 75 20.64 7.81 8.64
C THR A 75 19.48 8.43 9.37
N PHE A 76 18.46 7.60 9.66
CA PHE A 76 17.24 7.98 10.38
C PHE A 76 17.29 7.38 11.79
N GLU A 77 17.26 8.25 12.79
CA GLU A 77 17.13 7.83 14.18
C GLU A 77 15.71 7.34 14.46
N VAL A 78 15.59 6.16 15.05
CA VAL A 78 14.28 5.60 15.47
C VAL A 78 13.93 6.11 16.86
N LYS A 79 12.79 6.79 16.97
CA LYS A 79 12.34 7.50 18.19
C LYS A 79 11.03 6.95 18.75
N THR A 80 10.79 5.66 18.61
CA THR A 80 9.57 5.03 19.12
C THR A 80 9.39 5.29 20.59
N GLY A 81 8.19 5.70 20.99
CA GLY A 81 7.84 5.94 22.39
C GLY A 81 8.30 7.28 22.96
N VAL A 82 9.05 8.08 22.19
CA VAL A 82 9.40 9.44 22.63
C VAL A 82 8.13 10.29 22.71
N THR A 83 7.97 11.00 23.83
CA THR A 83 6.78 11.80 24.11
C THR A 83 7.06 13.31 24.04
N ARG A 84 6.00 14.07 23.74
CA ARG A 84 5.97 15.53 23.79
C ARG A 84 4.67 15.97 24.42
N ALA A 85 4.66 17.09 25.12
CA ALA A 85 3.42 17.66 25.69
C ALA A 85 2.36 17.83 24.59
N GLY A 86 1.14 17.42 24.88
CA GLY A 86 -0.02 17.63 24.00
C GLY A 86 -0.47 19.09 23.99
N SER A 87 -1.41 19.41 23.11
CA SER A 87 -2.00 20.75 23.02
C SER A 87 -2.94 21.09 24.19
N GLU A 88 -3.49 20.07 24.83
CA GLU A 88 -4.39 20.20 25.99
C GLU A 88 -3.71 19.70 27.27
N PRO A 89 -4.00 20.30 28.44
CA PRO A 89 -3.47 19.84 29.73
C PRO A 89 -3.85 18.38 30.00
N GLY A 90 -2.90 17.57 30.46
CA GLY A 90 -3.08 16.15 30.75
C GLY A 90 -3.01 15.23 29.53
N THR A 91 -2.57 15.75 28.39
CA THR A 91 -2.35 14.97 27.16
C THR A 91 -0.90 15.00 26.74
N GLU A 92 -0.45 13.93 26.09
CA GLU A 92 0.88 13.86 25.46
C GLU A 92 0.81 13.21 24.07
N TRP A 93 1.63 13.71 23.15
CA TRP A 93 1.93 13.05 21.88
C TRP A 93 3.00 11.99 22.09
N VAL A 94 2.80 10.81 21.53
CA VAL A 94 3.79 9.73 21.51
C VAL A 94 4.14 9.37 20.08
N LEU A 95 5.44 9.22 19.79
CA LEU A 95 5.92 8.75 18.50
C LEU A 95 5.68 7.24 18.37
N LYS A 96 4.97 6.86 17.30
CA LYS A 96 4.74 5.45 16.94
C LYS A 96 6.02 4.78 16.45
N ALA A 97 5.95 3.46 16.23
CA ALA A 97 6.97 2.75 15.47
C ALA A 97 7.24 3.43 14.12
N PRO A 98 8.46 3.30 13.59
CA PRO A 98 8.81 3.91 12.32
C PRO A 98 7.92 3.37 11.19
N ALA A 99 7.52 4.25 10.28
CA ALA A 99 6.79 3.95 9.06
C ALA A 99 7.63 4.29 7.85
N ILE A 100 7.40 3.59 6.74
CA ILE A 100 8.10 3.84 5.48
C ILE A 100 7.30 4.85 4.67
N GLU A 101 7.97 5.90 4.22
CA GLU A 101 7.48 6.81 3.20
C GLU A 101 8.05 6.40 1.84
N TYR A 102 7.19 6.05 0.91
CA TYR A 102 7.54 5.68 -0.46
C TYR A 102 7.41 6.91 -1.37
N ARG A 103 8.53 7.36 -1.93
CA ARG A 103 8.61 8.55 -2.77
C ARG A 103 8.77 8.17 -4.22
N THR A 104 7.73 8.44 -5.01
CA THR A 104 7.69 8.17 -6.45
C THR A 104 8.58 9.12 -7.23
N PHE A 105 8.83 8.79 -8.50
CA PHE A 105 9.41 9.74 -9.46
C PHE A 105 8.66 11.07 -9.45
N GLY A 106 7.31 11.03 -9.52
CA GLY A 106 6.49 12.25 -9.50
C GLY A 106 6.66 13.07 -8.23
N PHE A 107 6.84 12.43 -7.06
CA PHE A 107 7.14 13.13 -5.82
C PHE A 107 8.54 13.76 -5.84
N LEU A 108 9.58 12.99 -6.17
CA LEU A 108 10.98 13.45 -6.16
C LEU A 108 11.25 14.54 -7.21
N THR A 109 10.44 14.61 -8.26
CA THR A 109 10.53 15.63 -9.30
C THR A 109 9.39 16.66 -9.23
N SER A 110 8.70 16.77 -8.09
CA SER A 110 7.68 17.77 -7.83
C SER A 110 8.32 19.06 -7.29
N TYR A 111 8.08 20.18 -7.96
CA TYR A 111 8.56 21.48 -7.48
C TYR A 111 7.97 21.85 -6.12
N ARG A 112 6.71 21.47 -5.87
CA ARG A 112 6.06 21.68 -4.57
C ARG A 112 6.75 20.90 -3.45
N ALA A 113 7.08 19.63 -3.66
CA ALA A 113 7.82 18.84 -2.69
C ALA A 113 9.22 19.40 -2.44
N TYR A 114 9.90 19.83 -3.52
CA TYR A 114 11.19 20.48 -3.44
C TYR A 114 11.16 21.80 -2.62
N GLN A 115 10.13 22.61 -2.79
CA GLN A 115 9.95 23.83 -1.99
C GLN A 115 9.80 23.53 -0.49
N MET A 116 9.15 22.43 -0.12
CA MET A 116 8.92 22.06 1.27
C MET A 116 10.15 21.38 1.90
N ASP A 117 10.68 20.36 1.25
CA ASP A 117 11.69 19.45 1.82
C ASP A 117 13.12 19.69 1.27
N GLY A 118 13.25 20.41 0.15
CA GLY A 118 14.51 20.55 -0.60
C GLY A 118 14.75 19.37 -1.54
N TYR A 119 15.97 19.31 -2.10
CA TYR A 119 16.39 18.19 -2.91
C TYR A 119 16.55 16.92 -2.07
N SER A 120 16.09 15.81 -2.62
CA SER A 120 16.32 14.47 -2.08
C SER A 120 16.26 13.45 -3.21
N ASP A 121 17.19 12.51 -3.24
CA ASP A 121 17.21 11.36 -4.13
C ASP A 121 16.73 10.06 -3.44
N LEU A 122 16.16 10.18 -2.24
CA LEU A 122 15.64 9.05 -1.47
C LEU A 122 14.26 8.64 -1.95
N SER A 123 14.14 7.50 -2.60
CA SER A 123 12.85 6.85 -2.93
C SER A 123 12.15 6.24 -1.70
N LEU A 124 12.94 5.92 -0.68
CA LEU A 124 12.49 5.44 0.62
C LEU A 124 12.92 6.40 1.71
N ARG A 125 12.06 6.65 2.68
CA ARG A 125 12.37 7.44 3.87
C ARG A 125 11.68 6.85 5.08
N VAL A 126 12.26 7.04 6.26
CA VAL A 126 11.66 6.64 7.53
C VAL A 126 11.09 7.84 8.24
N LEU A 127 9.87 7.72 8.71
CA LEU A 127 9.20 8.75 9.49
C LEU A 127 8.45 8.15 10.69
N HIS A 128 8.04 9.01 11.63
CA HIS A 128 7.23 8.62 12.77
C HIS A 128 5.91 9.39 12.77
N TYR A 129 4.81 8.68 12.81
CA TYR A 129 3.52 9.28 13.15
C TYR A 129 3.42 9.51 14.65
N MET A 130 2.59 10.45 15.04
CA MET A 130 2.29 10.74 16.45
C MET A 130 0.87 10.35 16.79
N GLU A 131 0.69 9.77 17.98
CA GLU A 131 -0.64 9.52 18.55
C GLU A 131 -0.79 10.33 19.82
N LEU A 132 -2.00 10.89 20.03
CA LEU A 132 -2.34 11.62 21.25
C LEU A 132 -2.88 10.65 22.29
N ARG A 133 -2.38 10.72 23.53
CA ARG A 133 -2.85 9.88 24.64
C ARG A 133 -2.99 10.69 25.93
N ASP A 134 -3.74 10.15 26.86
CA ASP A 134 -3.79 10.68 28.23
C ASP A 134 -2.42 10.51 28.90
N GLU A 135 -1.94 11.57 29.54
CA GLU A 135 -0.60 11.62 30.17
C GLU A 135 -0.49 10.65 31.37
N VAL A 136 -1.59 10.39 32.07
CA VAL A 136 -1.61 9.56 33.30
C VAL A 136 -1.94 8.10 33.00
N THR A 137 -3.08 7.87 32.32
CA THR A 137 -3.56 6.51 32.04
C THR A 137 -2.83 5.86 30.87
N LYS A 138 -2.14 6.64 30.05
CA LYS A 138 -1.49 6.22 28.78
C LYS A 138 -2.47 5.64 27.75
N GLU A 139 -3.77 5.79 27.98
CA GLU A 139 -4.80 5.42 27.01
C GLU A 139 -4.80 6.40 25.84
N LEU A 140 -4.88 5.85 24.65
CA LEU A 140 -4.92 6.64 23.43
C LEU A 140 -6.26 7.38 23.38
N LEU A 141 -6.19 8.68 23.14
CA LEU A 141 -7.38 9.53 23.02
C LEU A 141 -8.05 9.27 21.65
N PRO A 142 -9.41 9.48 21.60
CA PRO A 142 -10.15 9.30 20.36
C PRO A 142 -9.58 10.20 19.26
N GLY A 143 -9.07 9.57 18.22
CA GLY A 143 -8.68 10.19 16.97
C GLY A 143 -9.50 9.58 15.83
N PHE A 144 -8.98 9.60 14.61
CA PHE A 144 -9.54 8.86 13.50
C PHE A 144 -9.28 7.35 13.70
N ARG A 145 -10.09 6.71 14.52
CA ARG A 145 -10.03 5.26 14.77
C ARG A 145 -11.28 4.61 14.28
N TYR A 146 -11.13 3.40 13.77
CA TYR A 146 -12.27 2.52 13.58
C TYR A 146 -12.95 2.26 14.92
N ALA A 147 -14.28 2.27 14.94
CA ALA A 147 -15.00 1.68 16.07
C ALA A 147 -14.60 0.21 16.14
N VAL A 148 -14.19 -0.27 17.31
CA VAL A 148 -13.75 -1.68 17.46
C VAL A 148 -14.95 -2.49 17.93
N ASP A 149 -15.57 -3.21 16.99
CA ASP A 149 -16.60 -4.20 17.30
C ASP A 149 -15.99 -5.54 17.73
N SER A 150 -16.82 -6.41 18.31
CA SER A 150 -16.37 -7.71 18.76
C SER A 150 -15.99 -8.65 17.60
N VAL A 151 -15.11 -9.61 17.86
CA VAL A 151 -14.76 -10.67 16.90
C VAL A 151 -15.99 -11.36 16.34
N GLU A 152 -17.02 -11.60 17.17
CA GLU A 152 -18.26 -12.26 16.74
C GLU A 152 -19.02 -11.44 15.71
N ILE A 153 -19.20 -10.12 15.95
CA ILE A 153 -19.91 -9.21 15.03
C ILE A 153 -19.20 -9.15 13.69
N ILE A 154 -17.88 -8.92 13.69
CA ILE A 154 -17.09 -8.82 12.46
C ILE A 154 -17.02 -10.15 11.72
N THR A 155 -16.88 -11.29 12.43
CA THR A 155 -16.90 -12.62 11.80
C THR A 155 -18.24 -12.89 11.10
N ASN A 156 -19.36 -12.55 11.73
CA ASN A 156 -20.69 -12.73 11.14
C ASN A 156 -20.88 -11.85 9.90
N SER A 157 -20.43 -10.59 9.97
CA SER A 157 -20.44 -9.65 8.85
C SER A 157 -19.59 -10.18 7.69
N PHE A 158 -18.35 -10.54 7.95
CA PHE A 158 -17.44 -11.08 6.94
C PHE A 158 -17.98 -12.36 6.29
N THR A 159 -18.51 -13.29 7.08
CA THR A 159 -19.16 -14.52 6.56
C THR A 159 -20.34 -14.19 5.63
N SER A 160 -21.16 -13.21 5.99
CA SER A 160 -22.26 -12.74 5.14
C SER A 160 -21.76 -12.12 3.84
N CYS A 161 -20.67 -11.34 3.88
CA CYS A 161 -20.04 -10.76 2.70
C CYS A 161 -19.44 -11.83 1.79
N ILE A 162 -18.79 -12.86 2.33
CA ILE A 162 -18.30 -14.00 1.54
C ILE A 162 -19.46 -14.67 0.79
N GLN A 163 -20.56 -14.98 1.48
CA GLN A 163 -21.73 -15.62 0.87
C GLN A 163 -22.36 -14.74 -0.23
N ALA A 164 -22.51 -13.45 0.03
CA ALA A 164 -23.05 -12.50 -0.94
C ALA A 164 -22.13 -12.34 -2.16
N TRP A 165 -20.82 -12.34 -1.94
CA TRP A 165 -19.82 -12.30 -3.00
C TRP A 165 -19.89 -13.56 -3.87
N GLU A 166 -19.89 -14.76 -3.28
CA GLU A 166 -19.96 -16.04 -3.99
C GLU A 166 -21.25 -16.21 -4.79
N ALA A 167 -22.34 -15.53 -4.41
CA ALA A 167 -23.60 -15.53 -5.14
C ALA A 167 -23.67 -14.44 -6.24
N SER A 168 -22.64 -13.61 -6.40
CA SER A 168 -22.66 -12.47 -7.34
C SER A 168 -22.27 -12.87 -8.77
N GLU A 169 -22.71 -12.06 -9.75
CA GLU A 169 -22.32 -12.20 -11.15
C GLU A 169 -20.82 -11.96 -11.32
N SER A 170 -20.22 -11.04 -10.56
CA SER A 170 -18.80 -10.72 -10.60
C SER A 170 -17.93 -11.91 -10.15
N TYR A 171 -18.39 -12.70 -9.19
CA TYR A 171 -17.74 -13.96 -8.82
C TYR A 171 -17.74 -14.95 -9.99
N ALA A 172 -18.88 -15.15 -10.65
CA ALA A 172 -18.99 -16.05 -11.79
C ALA A 172 -18.10 -15.59 -12.96
N GLN A 173 -18.04 -14.29 -13.23
CA GLN A 173 -17.16 -13.71 -14.25
C GLN A 173 -15.68 -13.94 -13.92
N LEU A 174 -15.27 -13.72 -12.67
CA LEU A 174 -13.90 -13.95 -12.22
C LEU A 174 -13.51 -15.43 -12.41
N GLN A 175 -14.41 -16.35 -12.03
CA GLN A 175 -14.20 -17.77 -12.21
C GLN A 175 -14.02 -18.12 -13.68
N GLU A 176 -14.88 -17.60 -14.57
CA GLU A 176 -14.77 -17.80 -16.02
C GLU A 176 -13.45 -17.26 -16.57
N ILE A 177 -13.05 -16.05 -16.16
CA ILE A 177 -11.78 -15.43 -16.58
C ILE A 177 -10.58 -16.32 -16.20
N VAL A 178 -10.56 -16.85 -14.99
CA VAL A 178 -9.45 -17.69 -14.54
C VAL A 178 -9.49 -19.08 -15.19
N GLU A 179 -10.67 -19.71 -15.33
CA GLU A 179 -10.81 -21.08 -15.81
C GLU A 179 -10.69 -21.21 -17.33
N SER A 180 -11.15 -20.22 -18.11
CA SER A 180 -11.19 -20.29 -19.58
C SER A 180 -9.83 -20.10 -20.25
N ARG A 181 -8.83 -19.57 -19.56
CA ARG A 181 -7.53 -19.28 -20.16
C ARG A 181 -6.65 -20.51 -20.26
N GLU A 182 -6.26 -20.90 -21.47
CA GLU A 182 -5.39 -22.07 -21.69
C GLU A 182 -4.01 -21.90 -21.06
N ASN A 183 -3.38 -20.72 -21.21
CA ASN A 183 -2.04 -20.42 -20.72
C ASN A 183 -2.08 -19.53 -19.47
N PHE A 184 -2.76 -19.98 -18.42
CA PHE A 184 -2.75 -19.27 -17.14
C PHE A 184 -1.42 -19.56 -16.41
N PRO A 185 -0.67 -18.53 -16.01
CA PRO A 185 0.59 -18.75 -15.33
C PRO A 185 0.41 -19.48 -13.99
N PRO A 186 1.39 -20.30 -13.57
CA PRO A 186 1.33 -20.96 -12.27
C PRO A 186 1.33 -19.93 -11.15
N ILE A 187 0.42 -20.08 -10.18
CA ILE A 187 0.26 -19.21 -9.03
C ILE A 187 0.61 -19.98 -7.77
N THR A 188 1.52 -19.44 -6.98
CA THR A 188 1.91 -20.01 -5.68
C THR A 188 1.46 -19.16 -4.51
N LYS A 189 1.16 -17.88 -4.74
CA LYS A 189 0.76 -16.95 -3.69
C LYS A 189 -0.11 -15.82 -4.18
N ILE A 190 -0.89 -15.29 -3.24
CA ILE A 190 -1.67 -14.06 -3.37
C ILE A 190 -1.10 -13.07 -2.37
N VAL A 191 -0.81 -11.86 -2.82
CA VAL A 191 -0.36 -10.74 -1.98
C VAL A 191 -1.37 -9.61 -2.11
N ALA A 192 -2.07 -9.29 -1.03
CA ALA A 192 -3.06 -8.25 -1.00
C ALA A 192 -2.58 -7.08 -0.13
N LEU A 193 -2.60 -5.88 -0.71
CA LEU A 193 -2.06 -4.67 -0.12
C LEU A 193 -3.17 -3.63 0.02
N ALA A 194 -3.23 -2.98 1.18
CA ALA A 194 -4.18 -1.89 1.44
C ALA A 194 -5.65 -2.29 1.26
N LEU A 195 -6.06 -3.41 1.86
CA LEU A 195 -7.46 -3.84 1.86
C LEU A 195 -8.31 -3.18 2.96
N GLY A 196 -7.68 -2.46 3.89
CA GLY A 196 -8.33 -1.82 5.03
C GLY A 196 -8.74 -2.77 6.14
N SER A 197 -9.12 -2.22 7.29
CA SER A 197 -9.72 -2.97 8.38
C SER A 197 -11.18 -3.33 8.04
N MET A 198 -11.64 -4.51 8.47
CA MET A 198 -13.04 -4.91 8.39
C MET A 198 -13.92 -4.21 9.46
N GLN A 199 -13.31 -3.40 10.33
CA GLN A 199 -14.03 -2.60 11.32
C GLN A 199 -14.80 -1.45 10.66
N PRO A 200 -16.00 -1.08 11.16
CA PRO A 200 -16.73 0.03 10.63
C PRO A 200 -15.96 1.35 10.82
N ARG A 201 -15.92 2.20 9.80
CA ARG A 201 -15.27 3.52 9.88
C ARG A 201 -15.99 4.47 10.82
N SER A 202 -17.30 4.32 10.98
CA SER A 202 -18.13 4.99 11.98
C SER A 202 -19.34 4.15 12.30
N LEU A 203 -19.98 4.41 13.45
CA LEU A 203 -21.18 3.69 13.88
C LEU A 203 -22.35 3.77 12.88
N ASP A 204 -22.35 4.79 12.02
CA ASP A 204 -23.41 5.06 11.07
C ASP A 204 -23.07 4.69 9.62
N ASN A 205 -21.83 4.26 9.35
CA ASN A 205 -21.38 3.99 7.98
C ASN A 205 -20.45 2.78 7.91
N TRP A 206 -21.05 1.63 7.70
CA TRP A 206 -20.35 0.37 7.43
C TRP A 206 -20.46 0.04 5.94
N ASP A 207 -19.42 0.30 5.17
CA ASP A 207 -19.45 0.15 3.72
C ASP A 207 -19.06 -1.25 3.21
N HIS A 208 -18.67 -2.17 4.11
CA HIS A 208 -18.31 -3.56 3.83
C HIS A 208 -17.24 -3.77 2.74
N ARG A 209 -16.62 -2.73 2.19
CA ARG A 209 -15.65 -2.86 1.10
C ARG A 209 -14.46 -3.72 1.48
N SER A 210 -13.96 -3.53 2.69
CA SER A 210 -12.84 -4.29 3.21
C SER A 210 -13.16 -5.79 3.28
N GLU A 211 -14.34 -6.16 3.78
CA GLU A 211 -14.77 -7.56 3.82
C GLU A 211 -14.87 -8.18 2.41
N TYR A 212 -15.44 -7.45 1.43
CA TYR A 212 -15.52 -7.94 0.05
C TYR A 212 -14.14 -8.09 -0.59
N GLN A 213 -13.21 -7.19 -0.30
CA GLN A 213 -11.84 -7.28 -0.82
C GLN A 213 -11.08 -8.48 -0.24
N HIS A 214 -11.29 -8.80 1.04
CA HIS A 214 -10.76 -10.02 1.64
C HIS A 214 -11.45 -11.29 1.11
N ALA A 215 -12.77 -11.25 0.90
CA ALA A 215 -13.51 -12.36 0.26
C ALA A 215 -12.99 -12.66 -1.14
N LEU A 216 -12.65 -11.63 -1.93
CA LEU A 216 -12.02 -11.78 -3.24
C LEU A 216 -10.66 -12.49 -3.14
N ALA A 217 -9.82 -12.17 -2.16
CA ALA A 217 -8.55 -12.84 -1.96
C ALA A 217 -8.73 -14.34 -1.66
N LEU A 218 -9.71 -14.70 -0.82
CA LEU A 218 -10.07 -16.09 -0.53
C LEU A 218 -10.56 -16.83 -1.77
N THR A 219 -11.45 -16.19 -2.53
CA THR A 219 -12.00 -16.73 -3.77
C THR A 219 -10.92 -17.05 -4.80
N LEU A 220 -9.99 -16.12 -5.00
CA LEU A 220 -8.88 -16.33 -5.93
C LEU A 220 -8.01 -17.51 -5.50
N ARG A 221 -7.72 -17.64 -4.20
CA ARG A 221 -6.99 -18.79 -3.68
C ARG A 221 -7.68 -20.11 -4.02
N ASP A 222 -9.00 -20.15 -3.84
CA ASP A 222 -9.78 -21.37 -4.05
C ASP A 222 -9.93 -21.71 -5.55
N ILE A 223 -10.23 -20.73 -6.41
CA ILE A 223 -10.34 -20.94 -7.86
C ILE A 223 -9.00 -21.39 -8.44
N VAL A 224 -7.93 -20.69 -8.10
CA VAL A 224 -6.58 -21.02 -8.60
C VAL A 224 -6.11 -22.38 -8.09
N GLY A 225 -6.33 -22.69 -6.81
CA GLY A 225 -6.00 -23.98 -6.23
C GLY A 225 -6.73 -25.14 -6.92
N LYS A 226 -8.04 -25.00 -7.16
CA LYS A 226 -8.84 -25.98 -7.91
C LYS A 226 -8.33 -26.16 -9.34
N ARG A 227 -8.05 -25.05 -10.03
CA ARG A 227 -7.54 -25.10 -11.41
C ARG A 227 -6.20 -25.82 -11.52
N GLN A 228 -5.31 -25.64 -10.56
CA GLN A 228 -3.99 -26.28 -10.54
C GLN A 228 -4.04 -27.74 -10.05
N GLY A 229 -5.22 -28.26 -9.70
CA GLY A 229 -5.40 -29.63 -9.22
C GLY A 229 -4.87 -29.82 -7.78
N GLU A 230 -4.64 -28.75 -7.08
CA GLU A 230 -4.16 -28.71 -5.72
C GLU A 230 -5.32 -28.38 -4.75
N THR A 231 -5.19 -28.78 -3.50
CA THR A 231 -6.06 -28.25 -2.45
C THR A 231 -5.72 -26.78 -2.21
N SER A 232 -6.72 -25.95 -1.95
CA SER A 232 -6.55 -24.48 -1.76
C SER A 232 -5.45 -24.09 -0.77
N GLY A 233 -5.02 -24.99 0.11
CA GLY A 233 -3.93 -24.78 1.06
C GLY A 233 -2.52 -24.66 0.49
N ASN A 234 -2.30 -24.97 -0.80
CA ASN A 234 -0.99 -24.83 -1.43
C ASN A 234 -0.74 -23.43 -1.99
N VAL A 235 -1.79 -22.60 -2.17
CA VAL A 235 -1.65 -21.19 -2.56
C VAL A 235 -1.60 -20.34 -1.29
N GLN A 236 -0.45 -19.75 -0.99
CA GLN A 236 -0.27 -18.90 0.18
C GLN A 236 -1.01 -17.58 0.00
N CYS A 237 -1.60 -17.04 1.07
CA CYS A 237 -2.28 -15.76 1.05
C CYS A 237 -1.67 -14.83 2.09
N TYR A 238 -1.11 -13.73 1.61
CA TYR A 238 -0.49 -12.69 2.42
C TYR A 238 -1.26 -11.38 2.30
N VAL A 239 -1.41 -10.68 3.41
CA VAL A 239 -2.02 -9.34 3.43
C VAL A 239 -1.14 -8.37 4.22
N GLN A 240 -1.18 -7.10 3.82
CA GLN A 240 -0.48 -6.02 4.50
C GLN A 240 -1.35 -4.77 4.51
N ASP A 241 -1.69 -4.29 5.69
CA ASP A 241 -2.39 -3.01 5.88
C ASP A 241 -2.13 -2.49 7.29
N PRO A 242 -1.68 -1.24 7.47
CA PRO A 242 -1.42 -0.68 8.81
C PRO A 242 -2.71 -0.42 9.61
N ALA A 243 -3.89 -0.51 8.99
CA ALA A 243 -5.18 -0.31 9.64
C ALA A 243 -5.70 -1.56 10.37
N TYR A 244 -5.08 -2.73 10.20
CA TYR A 244 -5.56 -3.96 10.84
C TYR A 244 -5.56 -3.87 12.35
N THR A 245 -6.72 -4.13 12.94
CA THR A 245 -6.91 -4.28 14.37
C THR A 245 -6.60 -5.70 14.84
N GLU A 246 -6.48 -5.91 16.14
CA GLU A 246 -6.32 -7.27 16.70
C GLU A 246 -7.51 -8.19 16.38
N VAL A 247 -8.70 -7.60 16.19
CA VAL A 247 -9.90 -8.34 15.73
C VAL A 247 -9.71 -8.83 14.31
N ASP A 248 -9.28 -7.94 13.38
CA ASP A 248 -8.97 -8.31 12.00
C ASP A 248 -7.93 -9.43 11.95
N LYS A 249 -6.83 -9.28 12.70
CA LYS A 249 -5.74 -10.25 12.76
C LYS A 249 -6.24 -11.62 13.23
N SER A 250 -7.10 -11.64 14.25
CA SER A 250 -7.66 -12.88 14.78
C SER A 250 -8.55 -13.60 13.77
N ILE A 251 -9.38 -12.85 13.03
CA ILE A 251 -10.28 -13.38 12.00
C ILE A 251 -9.48 -13.89 10.81
N LEU A 252 -8.58 -13.08 10.24
CA LEU A 252 -7.78 -13.43 9.07
C LEU A 252 -6.96 -14.70 9.30
N LYS A 253 -6.46 -14.90 10.52
CA LYS A 253 -5.76 -16.12 10.92
C LYS A 253 -6.65 -17.37 10.82
N THR A 254 -7.96 -17.28 11.08
CA THR A 254 -8.88 -18.44 10.97
C THR A 254 -9.10 -18.88 9.52
N TYR A 255 -8.78 -18.01 8.56
CA TYR A 255 -8.84 -18.28 7.12
C TYR A 255 -7.47 -18.63 6.51
N ASP A 256 -6.46 -18.93 7.34
CA ASP A 256 -5.07 -19.19 6.90
C ASP A 256 -4.49 -18.04 6.06
N ILE A 257 -4.83 -16.81 6.39
CA ILE A 257 -4.25 -15.60 5.81
C ILE A 257 -3.13 -15.11 6.73
N THR A 258 -1.94 -14.94 6.17
CA THR A 258 -0.77 -14.44 6.89
C THR A 258 -0.68 -12.92 6.73
N ILE A 259 -0.65 -12.22 7.85
CA ILE A 259 -0.44 -10.77 7.89
C ILE A 259 1.05 -10.49 7.92
N LEU A 260 1.50 -9.62 7.04
CA LEU A 260 2.89 -9.18 6.96
C LEU A 260 3.00 -7.70 7.36
N GLU A 261 4.13 -7.37 7.98
CA GLU A 261 4.46 -5.98 8.29
C GLU A 261 5.14 -5.32 7.07
N ASP A 262 5.00 -4.00 6.97
CA ASP A 262 5.64 -3.22 5.89
C ASP A 262 7.18 -3.23 6.05
N PRO A 263 7.94 -3.58 5.01
CA PRO A 263 7.60 -3.78 3.60
C PRO A 263 7.50 -5.26 3.17
N ASP A 264 7.37 -6.21 4.08
CA ASP A 264 7.54 -7.64 3.81
C ASP A 264 6.61 -8.18 2.71
N ALA A 265 5.38 -7.65 2.59
CA ALA A 265 4.48 -8.10 1.54
C ALA A 265 4.99 -7.75 0.12
N PHE A 266 5.65 -6.62 -0.05
CA PHE A 266 6.29 -6.30 -1.34
C PHE A 266 7.43 -7.27 -1.66
N VAL A 267 8.18 -7.69 -0.66
CA VAL A 267 9.28 -8.67 -0.82
C VAL A 267 8.76 -10.01 -1.31
N GLU A 268 7.55 -10.41 -0.91
CA GLU A 268 6.92 -11.67 -1.33
C GLU A 268 6.49 -11.67 -2.80
N ILE A 269 6.32 -10.52 -3.46
CA ILE A 269 5.82 -10.45 -4.83
C ILE A 269 6.87 -10.96 -5.83
N ASP A 270 6.47 -11.92 -6.69
CA ASP A 270 7.28 -12.46 -7.79
C ASP A 270 6.43 -12.83 -9.01
N GLY A 271 7.00 -13.54 -9.98
CA GLY A 271 6.34 -13.93 -11.22
C GLY A 271 5.19 -14.94 -11.05
N SER A 272 5.05 -15.58 -9.89
CA SER A 272 3.98 -16.53 -9.57
C SER A 272 2.93 -15.95 -8.60
N THR A 273 2.92 -14.64 -8.43
CA THR A 273 2.04 -13.93 -7.48
C THR A 273 0.83 -13.32 -8.18
N ILE A 274 -0.34 -13.41 -7.52
CA ILE A 274 -1.47 -12.51 -7.76
C ILE A 274 -1.35 -11.34 -6.79
N VAL A 275 -1.35 -10.11 -7.30
CA VAL A 275 -1.35 -8.89 -6.48
C VAL A 275 -2.73 -8.26 -6.49
N LEU A 276 -3.26 -7.99 -5.29
CA LEU A 276 -4.51 -7.27 -5.07
C LEU A 276 -4.23 -5.94 -4.38
N THR A 277 -4.85 -4.86 -4.85
CA THR A 277 -4.84 -3.57 -4.13
C THR A 277 -5.96 -2.67 -4.61
N PHE A 278 -6.58 -1.93 -3.68
CA PHE A 278 -7.71 -1.06 -3.96
C PHE A 278 -7.47 0.33 -3.33
N ALA A 279 -7.27 1.33 -4.19
CA ALA A 279 -7.02 2.74 -3.81
C ALA A 279 -6.00 2.91 -2.66
N PRO A 280 -4.79 2.34 -2.76
CA PRO A 280 -3.77 2.43 -1.71
C PRO A 280 -3.23 3.86 -1.57
N ASP A 281 -2.93 4.25 -0.33
CA ASP A 281 -2.23 5.52 -0.03
C ASP A 281 -0.74 5.47 -0.43
N VAL A 282 -0.17 4.26 -0.54
CA VAL A 282 1.21 4.03 -1.00
C VAL A 282 1.25 3.74 -2.50
N PRO A 283 2.34 4.04 -3.21
CA PRO A 283 2.45 3.89 -4.66
C PRO A 283 2.67 2.43 -5.09
N VAL A 284 1.76 1.52 -4.69
CA VAL A 284 1.87 0.07 -4.90
C VAL A 284 2.22 -0.27 -6.35
N ARG A 285 1.61 0.40 -7.32
CA ARG A 285 1.84 0.12 -8.74
C ARG A 285 3.28 0.36 -9.16
N GLN A 286 3.87 1.50 -8.76
CA GLN A 286 5.25 1.80 -9.10
C GLN A 286 6.21 0.83 -8.41
N ILE A 287 5.98 0.54 -7.12
CA ILE A 287 6.79 -0.43 -6.37
C ILE A 287 6.74 -1.79 -7.06
N VAL A 288 5.54 -2.31 -7.35
CA VAL A 288 5.37 -3.61 -8.02
C VAL A 288 6.02 -3.62 -9.40
N ALA A 289 5.85 -2.56 -10.20
CA ALA A 289 6.46 -2.46 -11.53
C ALA A 289 7.99 -2.50 -11.48
N ASP A 290 8.59 -1.97 -10.43
CA ASP A 290 10.03 -1.93 -10.25
C ASP A 290 10.61 -3.26 -9.73
N ILE A 291 9.90 -3.96 -8.83
CA ILE A 291 10.44 -5.14 -8.14
C ILE A 291 10.12 -6.47 -8.83
N ALA A 292 8.99 -6.57 -9.55
CA ALA A 292 8.55 -7.84 -10.12
C ALA A 292 7.59 -7.66 -11.31
N ARG A 293 7.31 -8.78 -11.98
CA ARG A 293 6.22 -8.92 -12.97
C ARG A 293 5.26 -10.00 -12.49
N PRO A 294 4.27 -9.67 -11.67
CA PRO A 294 3.31 -10.65 -11.16
C PRO A 294 2.59 -11.39 -12.29
N ALA A 295 2.10 -12.57 -11.98
CA ALA A 295 1.29 -13.36 -12.91
C ALA A 295 -0.05 -12.68 -13.20
N MET A 296 -0.64 -12.07 -12.17
CA MET A 296 -1.91 -11.37 -12.25
C MET A 296 -1.93 -10.18 -11.28
N MET A 297 -2.63 -9.13 -11.67
CA MET A 297 -2.86 -7.96 -10.82
C MET A 297 -4.33 -7.57 -10.90
N ILE A 298 -4.93 -7.29 -9.75
CA ILE A 298 -6.28 -6.75 -9.63
C ILE A 298 -6.17 -5.46 -8.85
N TRP A 299 -6.43 -4.35 -9.53
CA TRP A 299 -6.36 -3.01 -8.94
C TRP A 299 -7.22 -2.01 -9.73
N ASN A 300 -7.31 -0.78 -9.24
CA ASN A 300 -8.10 0.26 -9.89
C ASN A 300 -7.68 0.47 -11.35
N THR A 301 -8.65 0.75 -12.21
CA THR A 301 -8.42 1.07 -13.62
C THR A 301 -7.45 2.23 -13.78
N CYS A 302 -6.70 2.23 -14.86
CA CYS A 302 -5.77 3.28 -15.24
C CYS A 302 -6.09 3.75 -16.64
N GLU A 303 -6.03 5.04 -16.88
CA GLU A 303 -6.00 5.54 -18.25
C GLU A 303 -4.77 4.99 -18.97
N GLU A 304 -4.95 4.46 -20.17
CA GLU A 304 -3.90 3.77 -20.97
C GLU A 304 -2.61 4.58 -21.14
N GLU A 305 -2.70 5.90 -21.15
CA GLU A 305 -1.57 6.79 -21.38
C GLU A 305 -0.49 6.79 -20.29
N ARG A 306 -0.78 6.28 -19.08
CA ARG A 306 0.16 6.29 -17.95
C ARG A 306 1.05 5.05 -17.83
N TRP A 307 0.79 4.00 -18.61
CA TRP A 307 1.47 2.70 -18.48
C TRP A 307 2.58 2.45 -19.51
N VAL A 308 2.76 3.35 -20.48
CA VAL A 308 3.78 3.24 -21.53
C VAL A 308 5.13 3.74 -21.02
N HIS A 309 5.66 3.16 -19.96
CA HIS A 309 7.04 3.40 -19.59
C HIS A 309 7.84 2.10 -19.56
N ASN A 310 8.90 2.09 -20.36
CA ASN A 310 9.97 1.08 -20.41
C ASN A 310 9.64 -0.28 -21.04
N GLY A 311 8.81 -0.34 -22.08
CA GLY A 311 8.57 -1.61 -22.82
C GLY A 311 7.94 -2.70 -21.94
N ARG A 312 7.28 -2.30 -20.83
CA ARG A 312 6.59 -3.19 -19.89
C ARG A 312 5.15 -3.36 -20.29
N GLU A 313 4.88 -3.41 -21.58
CA GLU A 313 3.55 -3.64 -22.10
C GLU A 313 3.08 -5.06 -21.83
N GLN A 314 1.80 -5.16 -21.57
CA GLN A 314 0.90 -6.24 -21.93
C GLN A 314 0.33 -7.05 -20.78
N PHE A 315 -0.69 -6.45 -20.20
CA PHE A 315 -1.72 -7.19 -19.51
C PHE A 315 -3.02 -7.11 -20.33
N MET A 316 -3.77 -8.20 -20.45
CA MET A 316 -5.15 -8.11 -20.94
C MET A 316 -6.00 -7.54 -19.82
N ILE A 317 -6.87 -6.59 -20.18
CA ILE A 317 -7.79 -5.95 -19.24
C ILE A 317 -9.14 -6.62 -19.36
N ASP A 318 -9.58 -7.25 -18.27
CA ASP A 318 -10.96 -7.70 -18.11
C ASP A 318 -11.54 -6.91 -16.92
N LEU A 319 -12.67 -6.24 -17.13
CA LEU A 319 -13.30 -5.41 -16.12
C LEU A 319 -14.15 -6.24 -15.16
N LEU A 320 -13.93 -6.04 -13.85
CA LEU A 320 -14.89 -6.41 -12.82
C LEU A 320 -15.85 -5.23 -12.63
N SER A 321 -17.12 -5.41 -12.94
CA SER A 321 -18.13 -4.35 -12.98
C SER A 321 -18.87 -4.10 -11.66
N ASP A 322 -18.30 -4.47 -10.52
CA ASP A 322 -18.95 -4.28 -9.21
C ASP A 322 -18.37 -3.05 -8.47
N GLU A 323 -18.80 -1.86 -8.91
CA GLU A 323 -18.33 -0.58 -8.37
C GLU A 323 -18.65 -0.39 -6.88
N GLU A 324 -19.73 -0.98 -6.38
CA GLU A 324 -20.12 -0.85 -4.97
C GLU A 324 -19.12 -1.53 -4.03
N LYS A 325 -18.56 -2.68 -4.46
CA LYS A 325 -17.64 -3.50 -3.64
C LYS A 325 -16.17 -3.14 -3.85
N PHE A 326 -15.77 -2.82 -5.07
CA PHE A 326 -14.36 -2.69 -5.43
C PHE A 326 -14.00 -1.33 -6.05
N GLY A 327 -15.00 -0.52 -6.44
CA GLY A 327 -14.79 0.65 -7.28
C GLY A 327 -14.47 0.25 -8.73
N GLU A 328 -13.92 1.18 -9.51
CA GLU A 328 -13.47 0.89 -10.87
C GLU A 328 -12.20 0.05 -10.84
N VAL A 329 -12.33 -1.25 -11.09
CA VAL A 329 -11.26 -2.24 -10.99
C VAL A 329 -11.06 -2.99 -12.30
N ALA A 330 -9.81 -3.30 -12.62
CA ALA A 330 -9.43 -4.12 -13.76
C ALA A 330 -8.56 -5.29 -13.34
N ILE A 331 -8.66 -6.37 -14.08
CA ILE A 331 -7.81 -7.55 -13.96
C ILE A 331 -6.77 -7.51 -15.06
N PHE A 332 -5.51 -7.54 -14.66
CA PHE A 332 -4.37 -7.58 -15.57
C PHE A 332 -3.67 -8.93 -15.44
N ILE A 333 -3.62 -9.70 -16.51
CA ILE A 333 -2.95 -11.00 -16.53
C ILE A 333 -1.74 -10.92 -17.46
N ARG A 334 -0.58 -11.35 -16.96
CA ARG A 334 0.67 -11.34 -17.74
C ARG A 334 0.53 -12.25 -18.96
N ARG A 335 0.93 -11.74 -20.13
CA ARG A 335 1.13 -12.55 -21.33
C ARG A 335 2.52 -13.21 -21.28
N GLU A 336 2.62 -14.43 -21.82
CA GLU A 336 3.88 -15.11 -22.02
C GLU A 336 4.83 -14.38 -22.98
#